data_cde47416a61e74236151015732943e4f
#
_entry.id   cde47416a61e74236151015732943e4f
#
_cell.length_a   1.000
_cell.length_b   1.000
_cell.length_c   1.000
_cell.angle_alpha   90.00
_cell.angle_beta   90.00
_cell.angle_gamma   90.00
#
_symmetry.space_group_name_H-M   'P 1'
#
loop_
_entity.id
_entity.type
_entity.pdbx_description
1 polymer ?
#
loop_
_entity_poly.entity_id
_entity_poly.type
_entity_poly.pdbx_seq_one_letter_code
_entity_poly.pdbx_strand_id
1 'polypeptide(L)'
;FRNAVRRALFNFVELMSRDDVDGLERATMQAADSDGLFAEVAPWTGDDWDHALERYWAEHDWIDINQGARSQALCALEERISGEDILALMPFSARDNVNQRSRFEALARAIDEAPAGSVWLATQTITDPEGNMDWRIAALVDLAASDKEKRAVLTVLTVDAR
;
A
#
# COMPACT_ATOMS: atom_id res chain seq x y z
N PHE A 1 11.60 -5.13 12.98
CA PHE A 1 10.24 -5.07 12.44
C PHE A 1 10.09 -4.10 11.27
N ARG A 2 10.69 -2.91 11.38
CA ARG A 2 10.63 -1.92 10.28
C ARG A 2 11.18 -2.48 8.97
N ASN A 3 12.26 -3.26 9.03
CA ASN A 3 12.81 -3.91 7.84
C ASN A 3 11.87 -4.93 7.23
N ALA A 4 11.08 -5.62 8.07
CA ALA A 4 10.07 -6.56 7.58
C ALA A 4 8.98 -5.83 6.79
N VAL A 5 8.56 -4.66 7.26
CA VAL A 5 7.58 -3.81 6.55
C VAL A 5 8.16 -3.35 5.22
N ARG A 6 9.40 -2.87 5.20
CA ARG A 6 10.06 -2.40 3.97
C ARG A 6 10.18 -3.52 2.94
N ARG A 7 10.57 -4.71 3.38
CA ARG A 7 10.69 -5.87 2.48
C ARG A 7 9.33 -6.28 1.90
N ALA A 8 8.28 -6.26 2.74
CA ALA A 8 6.94 -6.60 2.28
C ALA A 8 6.43 -5.61 1.23
N LEU A 9 6.66 -4.31 1.43
CA LEU A 9 6.31 -3.30 0.44
C LEU A 9 7.12 -3.45 -0.84
N PHE A 10 8.42 -3.67 -0.73
CA PHE A 10 9.26 -3.80 -1.91
C PHE A 10 8.95 -5.08 -2.70
N ASN A 11 8.43 -6.11 -2.05
CA ASN A 11 7.93 -7.29 -2.76
C ASN A 11 6.82 -6.92 -3.75
N PHE A 12 5.92 -6.02 -3.38
CA PHE A 12 4.91 -5.50 -4.30
C PHE A 12 5.56 -4.76 -5.48
N VAL A 13 6.58 -3.96 -5.23
CA VAL A 13 7.30 -3.23 -6.29
C VAL A 13 7.94 -4.21 -7.27
N GLU A 14 8.57 -5.27 -6.78
CA GLU A 14 9.16 -6.31 -7.64
C GLU A 14 8.12 -6.99 -8.51
N LEU A 15 6.96 -7.33 -7.94
CA LEU A 15 5.86 -7.93 -8.69
C LEU A 15 5.28 -6.96 -9.72
N MET A 16 5.16 -5.68 -9.36
CA MET A 16 4.74 -4.64 -10.29
C MET A 16 5.70 -4.52 -11.47
N SER A 17 7.02 -4.60 -11.20
CA SER A 17 8.05 -4.47 -12.23
C SER A 17 7.95 -5.58 -13.30
N ARG A 18 7.38 -6.72 -12.93
CA ARG A 18 7.16 -7.86 -13.83
C ARG A 18 5.75 -7.91 -14.40
N ASP A 19 4.91 -6.91 -14.10
CA ASP A 19 3.50 -6.89 -14.51
C ASP A 19 2.74 -8.15 -14.06
N ASP A 20 3.11 -8.68 -12.88
CA ASP A 20 2.57 -9.93 -12.35
C ASP A 20 1.33 -9.65 -11.49
N VAL A 21 0.20 -9.44 -12.13
CA VAL A 21 -1.08 -9.12 -11.46
C VAL A 21 -1.54 -10.26 -10.55
N ASP A 22 -1.42 -11.50 -11.00
CA ASP A 22 -1.80 -12.67 -10.19
C ASP A 22 -0.93 -12.79 -8.94
N GLY A 23 0.37 -12.54 -9.08
CA GLY A 23 1.30 -12.49 -7.95
C GLY A 23 0.99 -11.39 -6.98
N LEU A 24 0.62 -10.20 -7.49
CA LEU A 24 0.21 -9.07 -6.66
C LEU A 24 -1.06 -9.37 -5.87
N GLU A 25 -2.06 -9.99 -6.49
CA GLU A 25 -3.28 -10.39 -5.81
C GLU A 25 -2.99 -11.38 -4.69
N ARG A 26 -2.18 -12.41 -4.96
CA ARG A 26 -1.78 -13.38 -3.94
C ARG A 26 -1.01 -12.73 -2.79
N ALA A 27 -0.06 -11.87 -3.11
CA ALA A 27 0.74 -11.17 -2.10
C ALA A 27 -0.13 -10.26 -1.23
N THR A 28 -1.11 -9.60 -1.81
CA THR A 28 -2.07 -8.76 -1.08
C THR A 28 -2.87 -9.58 -0.07
N MET A 29 -3.37 -10.73 -0.50
CA MET A 29 -4.13 -11.64 0.38
C MET A 29 -3.24 -12.20 1.49
N GLN A 30 -2.00 -12.58 1.18
CA GLN A 30 -1.05 -13.13 2.15
C GLN A 30 -0.58 -12.08 3.15
N ALA A 31 -0.49 -10.82 2.75
CA ALA A 31 -0.06 -9.73 3.62
C ALA A 31 -1.13 -9.32 4.63
N ALA A 32 -2.40 -9.56 4.32
CA ALA A 32 -3.51 -9.21 5.19
C ALA A 32 -3.70 -10.25 6.30
N ASP A 33 -4.54 -9.91 7.29
CA ASP A 33 -4.95 -10.82 8.34
C ASP A 33 -6.48 -10.81 8.43
N SER A 34 -7.09 -11.99 8.36
CA SER A 34 -8.54 -12.14 8.41
C SER A 34 -9.16 -11.77 9.76
N ASP A 35 -8.34 -11.70 10.82
CA ASP A 35 -8.79 -11.35 12.17
C ASP A 35 -8.28 -9.98 12.64
N GLY A 36 -7.64 -9.21 11.75
CA GLY A 36 -7.05 -7.92 12.09
C GLY A 36 -8.04 -6.76 12.07
N LEU A 37 -7.50 -5.55 12.30
CA LEU A 37 -8.28 -4.32 12.35
C LEU A 37 -9.03 -4.03 11.04
N PHE A 38 -8.47 -4.47 9.91
CA PHE A 38 -9.03 -4.19 8.59
C PHE A 38 -9.69 -5.42 7.94
N ALA A 39 -9.98 -6.44 8.74
CA ALA A 39 -10.54 -7.71 8.24
C ALA A 39 -11.88 -7.53 7.50
N GLU A 40 -12.68 -6.56 7.93
CA GLU A 40 -13.99 -6.27 7.34
C GLU A 40 -13.91 -5.45 6.04
N VAL A 41 -12.73 -4.93 5.71
CA VAL A 41 -12.53 -4.10 4.53
C VAL A 41 -12.00 -4.98 3.40
N ALA A 42 -12.64 -4.91 2.23
CA ALA A 42 -12.22 -5.68 1.08
C ALA A 42 -10.78 -5.34 0.69
N PRO A 43 -9.92 -6.36 0.48
CA PRO A 43 -8.56 -6.11 0.01
C PRO A 43 -8.55 -5.59 -1.43
N TRP A 44 -7.42 -5.02 -1.85
CA TRP A 44 -7.20 -4.72 -3.25
C TRP A 44 -7.26 -6.01 -4.06
N THR A 45 -7.99 -5.96 -5.16
CA THR A 45 -8.18 -7.10 -6.07
C THR A 45 -7.16 -7.07 -7.20
N GLY A 46 -7.12 -8.14 -7.98
CA GLY A 46 -6.34 -8.16 -9.22
C GLY A 46 -6.74 -7.05 -10.17
N ASP A 47 -8.02 -6.71 -10.24
CA ASP A 47 -8.50 -5.60 -11.08
C ASP A 47 -7.97 -4.24 -10.58
N ASP A 48 -7.91 -4.02 -9.28
CA ASP A 48 -7.34 -2.80 -8.71
C ASP A 48 -5.85 -2.66 -9.09
N TRP A 49 -5.09 -3.75 -8.98
CA TRP A 49 -3.69 -3.77 -9.38
C TRP A 49 -3.52 -3.54 -10.87
N ASP A 50 -4.35 -4.19 -11.68
CA ASP A 50 -4.29 -4.05 -13.14
C ASP A 50 -4.55 -2.62 -13.58
N HIS A 51 -5.56 -1.97 -13.00
CA HIS A 51 -5.86 -0.56 -13.30
C HIS A 51 -4.71 0.37 -12.89
N ALA A 52 -4.09 0.14 -11.73
CA ALA A 52 -2.95 0.93 -11.29
C ALA A 52 -1.76 0.76 -12.23
N LEU A 53 -1.47 -0.47 -12.64
CA LEU A 53 -0.39 -0.76 -13.57
C LEU A 53 -0.64 -0.16 -14.96
N GLU A 54 -1.87 -0.22 -15.47
CA GLU A 54 -2.22 0.43 -16.73
C GLU A 54 -1.90 1.93 -16.70
N ARG A 55 -2.26 2.61 -15.60
CA ARG A 55 -1.96 4.02 -15.44
C ARG A 55 -0.46 4.28 -15.35
N TYR A 56 0.27 3.43 -14.63
CA TYR A 56 1.73 3.55 -14.52
C TYR A 56 2.40 3.37 -15.89
N TRP A 57 2.05 2.30 -16.62
CA TRP A 57 2.64 2.02 -17.94
C TRP A 57 2.28 3.06 -18.99
N ALA A 58 1.23 3.83 -18.80
CA ALA A 58 0.89 4.94 -19.68
C ALA A 58 1.89 6.10 -19.55
N GLU A 59 2.57 6.19 -18.40
CA GLU A 59 3.51 7.28 -18.10
C GLU A 59 4.98 6.85 -18.14
N HIS A 60 5.26 5.58 -17.81
CA HIS A 60 6.62 5.07 -17.65
C HIS A 60 6.76 3.70 -18.30
N ASP A 61 7.98 3.40 -18.82
CA ASP A 61 8.25 2.17 -19.56
C ASP A 61 8.61 1.00 -18.65
N TRP A 62 9.22 1.27 -17.48
CA TRP A 62 9.59 0.21 -16.53
C TRP A 62 9.67 0.74 -15.10
N ILE A 63 9.89 -0.18 -14.17
CA ILE A 63 10.14 0.11 -12.75
C ILE A 63 11.54 -0.37 -12.42
N ASP A 64 12.37 0.49 -11.84
CA ASP A 64 13.69 0.09 -11.36
C ASP A 64 13.59 -0.66 -10.03
N ILE A 65 14.32 -1.77 -9.94
CA ILE A 65 14.41 -2.58 -8.73
C ILE A 65 15.87 -2.75 -8.28
N ASN A 66 16.74 -1.84 -8.69
CA ASN A 66 18.15 -1.82 -8.33
C ASN A 66 18.36 -1.46 -6.85
N GLN A 67 19.60 -1.42 -6.41
CA GLN A 67 19.94 -1.11 -5.02
C GLN A 67 19.45 0.28 -4.61
N GLY A 68 19.53 1.27 -5.49
CA GLY A 68 19.03 2.62 -5.23
C GLY A 68 17.52 2.65 -5.01
N ALA A 69 16.77 1.86 -5.78
CA ALA A 69 15.31 1.75 -5.65
C ALA A 69 14.90 1.13 -4.30
N ARG A 70 15.79 0.35 -3.68
CA ARG A 70 15.57 -0.30 -2.38
C ARG A 70 16.00 0.56 -1.19
N SER A 71 16.47 1.76 -1.44
CA SER A 71 16.97 2.66 -0.38
C SER A 71 15.89 2.91 0.68
N GLN A 72 16.28 2.90 1.94
CA GLN A 72 15.40 3.23 3.06
C GLN A 72 14.83 4.64 2.94
N ALA A 73 15.54 5.55 2.26
CA ALA A 73 15.06 6.91 2.03
C ALA A 73 13.79 6.95 1.17
N LEU A 74 13.49 5.90 0.42
CA LEU A 74 12.31 5.81 -0.43
C LEU A 74 11.13 5.11 0.25
N CYS A 75 11.29 4.69 1.51
CA CYS A 75 10.22 4.06 2.29
C CYS A 75 10.00 4.84 3.58
N ALA A 76 8.87 5.52 3.67
CA ALA A 76 8.50 6.29 4.85
C ALA A 76 7.56 5.47 5.74
N LEU A 77 7.77 5.54 7.06
CA LEU A 77 6.92 4.90 8.05
C LEU A 77 6.40 5.97 9.01
N GLU A 78 5.10 6.23 8.98
CA GLU A 78 4.45 7.19 9.87
C GLU A 78 3.74 6.41 10.99
N GLU A 79 4.15 6.69 12.24
CA GLU A 79 3.70 5.91 13.39
C GLU A 79 2.40 6.44 14.01
N ARG A 80 2.00 7.65 13.67
CA ARG A 80 0.78 8.28 14.19
C ARG A 80 -0.01 8.83 13.03
N ILE A 81 -1.13 8.18 12.75
CA ILE A 81 -2.03 8.58 11.68
C ILE A 81 -3.46 8.59 12.18
N SER A 82 -4.29 9.41 11.55
CA SER A 82 -5.73 9.50 11.81
C SER A 82 -6.50 9.11 10.56
N GLY A 83 -7.80 8.90 10.71
CA GLY A 83 -8.69 8.67 9.56
C GLY A 83 -8.67 9.84 8.59
N GLU A 84 -8.55 11.07 9.09
CA GLU A 84 -8.45 12.26 8.25
C GLU A 84 -7.20 12.22 7.38
N ASP A 85 -6.06 11.77 7.93
CA ASP A 85 -4.81 11.62 7.17
C ASP A 85 -4.99 10.65 6.00
N ILE A 86 -5.73 9.56 6.23
CA ILE A 86 -5.99 8.55 5.20
C ILE A 86 -6.91 9.11 4.11
N LEU A 87 -7.96 9.81 4.49
CA LEU A 87 -8.87 10.43 3.53
C LEU A 87 -8.16 11.46 2.64
N ALA A 88 -7.18 12.16 3.20
CA ALA A 88 -6.36 13.12 2.46
C ALA A 88 -5.48 12.46 1.38
N LEU A 89 -5.20 11.16 1.53
CA LEU A 89 -4.41 10.39 0.56
C LEU A 89 -5.25 9.83 -0.58
N MET A 90 -6.56 9.99 -0.54
CA MET A 90 -7.44 9.46 -1.57
C MET A 90 -7.06 10.06 -2.93
N PRO A 91 -6.63 9.24 -3.90
CA PRO A 91 -6.23 9.76 -5.20
C PRO A 91 -7.42 10.28 -5.97
N PHE A 92 -7.16 11.17 -6.91
CA PHE A 92 -8.20 11.76 -7.73
C PHE A 92 -9.01 10.67 -8.46
N SER A 93 -8.33 9.63 -8.92
CA SER A 93 -8.97 8.49 -9.60
C SER A 93 -9.97 7.73 -8.72
N ALA A 94 -9.81 7.77 -7.41
CA ALA A 94 -10.69 7.08 -6.47
C ALA A 94 -11.90 7.90 -6.03
N ARG A 95 -11.84 9.22 -6.18
CA ARG A 95 -12.90 10.12 -5.68
C ARG A 95 -14.24 9.89 -6.34
N ASP A 96 -14.24 9.59 -7.64
CA ASP A 96 -15.44 9.36 -8.43
C ASP A 96 -15.84 7.89 -8.50
N ASN A 97 -15.06 7.00 -7.88
CA ASN A 97 -15.35 5.58 -7.80
C ASN A 97 -15.96 5.28 -6.43
N VAL A 98 -17.25 4.93 -6.41
CA VAL A 98 -18.00 4.70 -5.16
C VAL A 98 -17.35 3.62 -4.30
N ASN A 99 -16.92 2.53 -4.90
CA ASN A 99 -16.30 1.41 -4.17
C ASN A 99 -14.98 1.81 -3.54
N GLN A 100 -14.12 2.52 -4.27
CA GLN A 100 -12.83 2.99 -3.76
C GLN A 100 -13.03 4.04 -2.66
N ARG A 101 -13.93 4.98 -2.87
CA ARG A 101 -14.24 6.01 -1.87
C ARG A 101 -14.77 5.38 -0.58
N SER A 102 -15.72 4.45 -0.69
CA SER A 102 -16.28 3.73 0.47
C SER A 102 -15.20 2.95 1.22
N ARG A 103 -14.26 2.36 0.49
CA ARG A 103 -13.14 1.63 1.08
C ARG A 103 -12.24 2.56 1.89
N PHE A 104 -11.86 3.72 1.34
CA PHE A 104 -11.08 4.72 2.07
C PHE A 104 -11.80 5.17 3.34
N GLU A 105 -13.10 5.44 3.26
CA GLU A 105 -13.90 5.84 4.40
C GLU A 105 -13.95 4.73 5.48
N ALA A 106 -14.09 3.47 5.07
CA ALA A 106 -14.10 2.34 6.00
C ALA A 106 -12.75 2.16 6.70
N LEU A 107 -11.64 2.29 5.96
CA LEU A 107 -10.30 2.22 6.51
C LEU A 107 -10.05 3.38 7.49
N ALA A 108 -10.48 4.58 7.13
CA ALA A 108 -10.36 5.76 7.99
C ALA A 108 -11.11 5.56 9.32
N ARG A 109 -12.33 5.04 9.27
CA ARG A 109 -13.10 4.74 10.50
C ARG A 109 -12.41 3.69 11.35
N ALA A 110 -11.88 2.63 10.74
CA ALA A 110 -11.19 1.58 11.48
C ALA A 110 -9.96 2.13 12.21
N ILE A 111 -9.22 3.05 11.59
CA ILE A 111 -8.07 3.69 12.22
C ILE A 111 -8.51 4.54 13.41
N ASP A 112 -9.55 5.34 13.27
CA ASP A 112 -10.02 6.22 14.33
C ASP A 112 -10.61 5.43 15.53
N GLU A 113 -11.16 4.25 15.27
CA GLU A 113 -11.69 3.36 16.31
C GLU A 113 -10.59 2.50 16.97
N ALA A 114 -9.42 2.38 16.34
CA ALA A 114 -8.32 1.58 16.86
C ALA A 114 -7.60 2.33 17.99
N PRO A 115 -6.89 1.60 18.88
CA PRO A 115 -6.05 2.26 19.88
C PRO A 115 -5.01 3.16 19.22
N ALA A 116 -4.75 4.32 19.83
CA ALA A 116 -3.77 5.27 19.29
C ALA A 116 -2.39 4.62 19.13
N GLY A 117 -1.77 4.85 17.98
CA GLY A 117 -0.43 4.31 17.68
C GLY A 117 -0.41 2.83 17.30
N SER A 118 -1.58 2.20 17.12
CA SER A 118 -1.66 0.79 16.75
C SER A 118 -1.57 0.51 15.24
N VAL A 119 -1.60 1.57 14.44
CA VAL A 119 -1.52 1.48 12.98
C VAL A 119 -0.45 2.43 12.46
N TRP A 120 0.42 1.92 11.60
CA TRP A 120 1.39 2.75 10.87
C TRP A 120 0.93 2.94 9.43
N LEU A 121 1.30 4.06 8.85
CA LEU A 121 1.24 4.26 7.40
C LEU A 121 2.62 4.03 6.82
N ALA A 122 2.74 3.07 5.92
CA ALA A 122 3.98 2.78 5.21
C ALA A 122 3.82 3.20 3.75
N THR A 123 4.77 3.96 3.24
CA THR A 123 4.73 4.47 1.87
C THR A 123 6.05 4.16 1.18
N GLN A 124 5.98 3.45 0.06
CA GLN A 124 7.14 3.13 -0.77
C GLN A 124 7.08 3.91 -2.07
N THR A 125 8.08 4.75 -2.30
CA THR A 125 8.25 5.44 -3.58
C THR A 125 8.74 4.45 -4.64
N ILE A 126 8.12 4.50 -5.83
CA ILE A 126 8.49 3.68 -6.97
C ILE A 126 9.48 4.46 -7.84
N THR A 127 10.62 3.83 -8.17
CA THR A 127 11.63 4.45 -9.02
C THR A 127 11.31 4.22 -10.48
N ASP A 128 10.93 5.29 -11.17
CA ASP A 128 10.66 5.29 -12.60
C ASP A 128 11.94 5.59 -13.39
N PRO A 129 12.00 5.22 -14.70
CA PRO A 129 13.21 5.43 -15.50
C PRO A 129 13.61 6.89 -15.68
N GLU A 130 12.65 7.81 -15.66
CA GLU A 130 12.91 9.26 -15.79
C GLU A 130 13.36 9.91 -14.48
N GLY A 131 13.23 9.19 -13.35
CA GLY A 131 13.60 9.73 -12.04
C GLY A 131 12.61 10.74 -11.48
N ASN A 132 11.35 10.72 -11.92
CA ASN A 132 10.33 11.64 -11.45
C ASN A 132 9.90 11.36 -10.01
N MET A 133 9.94 10.09 -9.58
CA MET A 133 9.62 9.66 -8.22
C MET A 133 8.23 10.09 -7.79
N ASP A 134 7.27 10.08 -8.70
CA ASP A 134 5.91 10.57 -8.49
C ASP A 134 4.90 9.49 -8.17
N TRP A 135 5.27 8.21 -8.28
CA TRP A 135 4.40 7.08 -7.94
C TRP A 135 4.76 6.45 -6.60
N ARG A 136 3.74 6.02 -5.84
CA ARG A 136 3.92 5.41 -4.51
C ARG A 136 2.92 4.31 -4.25
N ILE A 137 3.36 3.32 -3.47
CA ILE A 137 2.48 2.36 -2.80
C ILE A 137 2.30 2.83 -1.37
N ALA A 138 1.06 2.95 -0.92
CA ALA A 138 0.74 3.21 0.48
C ALA A 138 0.01 2.01 1.08
N ALA A 139 0.40 1.62 2.28
CA ALA A 139 -0.21 0.50 2.99
C ALA A 139 -0.33 0.82 4.48
N LEU A 140 -1.32 0.23 5.11
CA LEU A 140 -1.54 0.32 6.55
C LEU A 140 -0.93 -0.90 7.22
N VAL A 141 -0.18 -0.70 8.30
CA VAL A 141 0.44 -1.76 9.08
C VAL A 141 -0.35 -1.94 10.37
N ASP A 142 -0.91 -3.13 10.56
CA ASP A 142 -1.62 -3.51 11.78
C ASP A 142 -0.60 -4.07 12.77
N LEU A 143 -0.22 -3.28 13.77
CA LEU A 143 0.85 -3.66 14.69
C LEU A 143 0.49 -4.84 15.58
N ALA A 144 -0.74 -4.87 16.12
CA ALA A 144 -1.17 -5.99 16.97
C ALA A 144 -1.22 -7.29 16.21
N ALA A 145 -1.79 -7.28 15.00
CA ALA A 145 -1.83 -8.47 14.14
C ALA A 145 -0.43 -8.89 13.72
N SER A 146 0.45 -7.93 13.42
CA SER A 146 1.84 -8.22 13.05
C SER A 146 2.60 -8.90 14.18
N ASP A 147 2.40 -8.44 15.41
CA ASP A 147 3.03 -9.05 16.58
C ASP A 147 2.51 -10.48 16.82
N LYS A 148 1.23 -10.68 16.72
CA LYS A 148 0.58 -11.99 16.87
C LYS A 148 1.05 -12.98 15.80
N GLU A 149 1.08 -12.55 14.56
CA GLU A 149 1.42 -13.40 13.40
C GLU A 149 2.94 -13.52 13.17
N LYS A 150 3.75 -12.73 13.87
CA LYS A 150 5.21 -12.70 13.70
C LYS A 150 5.64 -12.38 12.27
N ARG A 151 4.91 -11.48 11.63
CA ARG A 151 5.18 -10.98 10.27
C ARG A 151 4.62 -9.57 10.12
N ALA A 152 4.99 -8.88 9.06
CA ALA A 152 4.37 -7.61 8.74
C ALA A 152 2.97 -7.88 8.17
N VAL A 153 1.93 -7.48 8.90
CA VAL A 153 0.54 -7.56 8.42
C VAL A 153 0.18 -6.23 7.80
N LEU A 154 -0.08 -6.24 6.50
CA LEU A 154 -0.30 -5.04 5.69
C LEU A 154 -1.65 -5.07 4.99
N THR A 155 -2.29 -3.92 4.91
CA THR A 155 -3.45 -3.70 4.06
C THR A 155 -3.08 -2.62 3.04
N VAL A 156 -3.10 -2.97 1.75
CA VAL A 156 -2.79 -1.99 0.70
C VAL A 156 -3.88 -0.92 0.68
N LEU A 157 -3.45 0.33 0.78
CA LEU A 157 -4.34 1.49 0.75
C LEU A 157 -4.55 1.96 -0.69
N THR A 158 -3.46 2.26 -1.38
CA THR A 158 -3.51 2.74 -2.76
C THR A 158 -2.15 2.65 -3.43
N VAL A 159 -2.16 2.61 -4.76
CA VAL A 159 -1.00 2.79 -5.61
C VAL A 159 -1.38 3.85 -6.64
N ASP A 160 -0.71 4.99 -6.60
CA ASP A 160 -1.02 6.08 -7.53
C ASP A 160 0.12 7.09 -7.59
N ALA A 161 0.01 7.99 -8.56
CA ALA A 161 0.85 9.17 -8.65
C ALA A 161 0.41 10.19 -7.58
N ARG A 162 1.36 11.04 -7.21
CA ARG A 162 1.09 12.15 -6.30
C ARG A 162 0.21 13.22 -6.95
#